data_2fd6c721e496c8a36c1d4bf69325e42b
#
_entry.id   2fd6c721e496c8a36c1d4bf69325e42b
#
_cell.length_a   1.000
_cell.length_b   1.000
_cell.length_c   1.000
_cell.angle_alpha   90.00
_cell.angle_beta   90.00
_cell.angle_gamma   90.00
#
_symmetry.space_group_name_H-M   'P 1'
#
loop_
_entity.id
_entity.type
_entity.pdbx_description
1 polymer ?
#
loop_
_entity_poly.entity_id
_entity_poly.type
_entity_poly.pdbx_seq_one_letter_code
_entity_poly.pdbx_strand_id
1 'polypeptide(L)' 'MSDVTAPMGGKVIDVKVNVGDAVNEGDEVLILEAMKMELPVVAPEGGTVKEVRCKKGDAVEADAVLIAME' A
#
# COMPACT_ATOMS: atom_id res chain seq x y z
N MET A 1 -7.71 5.76 -12.61
CA MET A 1 -6.70 5.89 -11.55
C MET A 1 -7.27 5.40 -10.25
N SER A 2 -6.57 4.53 -9.59
CA SER A 2 -6.98 4.02 -8.28
C SER A 2 -5.82 4.09 -7.33
N ASP A 3 -6.06 4.71 -6.19
CA ASP A 3 -5.05 4.76 -5.16
C ASP A 3 -5.19 3.55 -4.25
N VAL A 4 -4.08 3.10 -3.70
CA VAL A 4 -4.08 2.03 -2.70
C VAL A 4 -4.23 2.70 -1.34
N THR A 5 -5.29 2.36 -0.63
CA THR A 5 -5.57 2.95 0.68
C THR A 5 -5.46 1.89 1.77
N ALA A 6 -5.22 2.36 2.99
CA ALA A 6 -5.11 1.45 4.12
C ALA A 6 -6.49 0.90 4.49
N PRO A 7 -6.64 -0.42 4.64
CA PRO A 7 -7.92 -1.00 5.04
C PRO A 7 -8.26 -0.71 6.51
N MET A 8 -7.24 -0.42 7.30
CA MET A 8 -7.41 -0.06 8.72
C MET A 8 -6.14 0.62 9.18
N GLY A 9 -6.17 1.25 10.32
CA GLY A 9 -4.99 1.85 10.91
C GLY A 9 -3.98 0.79 11.29
N GLY A 10 -2.70 1.08 11.08
CA GLY A 10 -1.63 0.16 11.39
C GLY A 10 -0.28 0.75 11.10
N LYS A 11 0.73 -0.09 11.12
CA LYS A 11 2.10 0.32 10.87
C LYS A 11 2.61 -0.38 9.61
N VAL A 12 3.27 0.38 8.74
CA VAL A 12 3.86 -0.19 7.52
C VAL A 12 5.11 -0.96 7.92
N ILE A 13 5.13 -2.25 7.66
CA ILE A 13 6.30 -3.08 7.99
C ILE A 13 7.14 -3.39 6.77
N ASP A 14 6.57 -3.31 5.58
CA ASP A 14 7.33 -3.50 4.34
C ASP A 14 6.60 -2.84 3.19
N VAL A 15 7.35 -2.26 2.26
CA VAL A 15 6.81 -1.70 1.02
C VAL A 15 7.46 -2.47 -0.12
N LYS A 16 6.65 -3.09 -0.96
CA LYS A 16 7.13 -4.03 -1.98
C LYS A 16 7.23 -3.42 -3.37
N VAL A 17 6.84 -2.17 -3.54
CA VAL A 17 6.85 -1.51 -4.85
C VAL A 17 7.56 -0.17 -4.78
N ASN A 18 8.00 0.29 -5.93
CA ASN A 18 8.66 1.59 -6.07
C ASN A 18 7.95 2.39 -7.14
N VAL A 19 8.18 3.71 -7.15
CA VAL A 19 7.66 4.59 -8.20
C VAL A 19 8.10 4.05 -9.56
N GLY A 20 7.16 3.94 -10.49
CA GLY A 20 7.40 3.45 -11.82
C GLY A 20 7.12 1.95 -12.00
N ASP A 21 6.89 1.22 -10.91
CA ASP A 21 6.59 -0.21 -11.02
C ASP A 21 5.20 -0.42 -11.59
N ALA A 22 5.07 -1.43 -12.45
CA ALA A 22 3.77 -1.86 -12.95
C ALA A 22 3.23 -2.93 -12.02
N VAL A 23 1.97 -2.80 -11.63
CA VAL A 23 1.31 -3.77 -10.77
C VAL A 23 0.00 -4.22 -11.38
N ASN A 24 -0.44 -5.41 -11.01
CA ASN A 24 -1.72 -5.96 -11.44
C ASN A 24 -2.68 -6.00 -10.26
N GLU A 25 -3.97 -6.09 -10.56
CA GLU A 25 -4.97 -6.27 -9.53
C GLU A 25 -4.62 -7.47 -8.67
N GLY A 26 -4.66 -7.28 -7.34
CA GLY A 26 -4.36 -8.34 -6.40
C GLY A 26 -2.88 -8.48 -6.03
N ASP A 27 -1.99 -7.75 -6.70
CA ASP A 27 -0.58 -7.79 -6.34
C ASP A 27 -0.37 -7.14 -4.96
N GLU A 28 0.45 -7.77 -4.13
CA GLU A 28 0.79 -7.20 -2.82
C GLU A 28 1.73 -6.04 -3.03
N VAL A 29 1.35 -4.87 -2.53
CA VAL A 29 2.16 -3.66 -2.67
C VAL A 29 2.85 -3.29 -1.38
N LEU A 30 2.28 -3.64 -0.25
CA LEU A 30 2.92 -3.44 1.05
C LEU A 30 2.29 -4.34 2.10
N ILE A 31 2.92 -4.40 3.27
CA ILE A 31 2.43 -5.16 4.41
C ILE A 31 2.18 -4.19 5.55
N LEU A 32 1.00 -4.26 6.15
CA LEU A 32 0.65 -3.50 7.36
C LEU A 32 0.61 -4.44 8.55
N GLU A 33 1.02 -3.93 9.70
CA GLU A 33 0.80 -4.62 10.96
C GLU A 33 -0.34 -3.91 11.69
N ALA A 34 -1.37 -4.65 12.02
CA ALA A 34 -2.51 -4.13 12.78
C ALA A 34 -2.98 -5.24 13.72
N MET A 35 -3.28 -4.87 14.97
CA MET A 35 -3.77 -5.83 15.96
C MET A 35 -2.85 -7.04 16.11
N LYS A 36 -1.55 -6.81 16.04
CA LYS A 36 -0.50 -7.83 16.14
C LYS A 36 -0.54 -8.86 15.00
N MET A 37 -1.15 -8.51 13.88
CA MET A 37 -1.24 -9.36 12.70
C MET A 37 -0.66 -8.62 11.51
N GLU A 38 -0.02 -9.37 10.61
CA GLU A 38 0.47 -8.81 9.37
C GLU A 38 -0.61 -8.94 8.31
N LEU A 39 -0.93 -7.85 7.66
CA LEU A 39 -1.98 -7.79 6.64
C LEU A 39 -1.36 -7.34 5.32
N PRO A 40 -1.43 -8.16 4.28
CA PRO A 40 -0.98 -7.72 2.97
C PRO A 40 -1.98 -6.72 2.39
N VAL A 41 -1.46 -5.63 1.85
CA VAL A 41 -2.29 -4.64 1.15
C VAL A 41 -2.05 -4.86 -0.34
N VAL A 42 -3.13 -5.04 -1.09
CA VAL A 42 -3.05 -5.37 -2.50
C VAL A 42 -3.58 -4.23 -3.36
N ALA A 43 -3.13 -4.20 -4.61
CA ALA A 43 -3.61 -3.20 -5.55
C ALA A 43 -5.07 -3.49 -5.91
N PRO A 44 -5.96 -2.49 -5.87
CA PRO A 44 -7.38 -2.69 -6.23
C PRO A 44 -7.57 -2.88 -7.73
N GLU A 45 -6.64 -2.42 -8.53
CA GLU A 45 -6.67 -2.65 -9.98
C GLU A 45 -5.26 -2.48 -10.54
N GLY A 46 -5.07 -2.91 -11.78
CA GLY A 46 -3.78 -2.79 -12.43
C GLY A 46 -3.43 -1.35 -12.76
N GLY A 47 -2.15 -1.04 -12.77
CA GLY A 47 -1.68 0.30 -13.10
C GLY A 47 -0.20 0.45 -12.82
N THR A 48 0.26 1.68 -12.86
CA THR A 48 1.65 2.01 -12.58
C THR A 48 1.73 2.85 -11.30
N VAL A 49 2.71 2.54 -10.46
CA VAL A 49 2.92 3.28 -9.23
C VAL A 49 3.42 4.69 -9.58
N LYS A 50 2.64 5.70 -9.22
CA LYS A 50 2.97 7.08 -9.47
C LYS A 50 3.72 7.69 -8.29
N GLU A 51 3.30 7.37 -7.08
CA GLU A 51 3.89 7.93 -5.88
C GLU A 51 3.71 6.93 -4.73
N VAL A 52 4.75 6.77 -3.92
CA VAL A 52 4.68 5.96 -2.69
C VAL A 52 4.63 6.95 -1.53
N ARG A 53 3.51 7.00 -0.84
CA ARG A 53 3.26 7.99 0.21
C ARG A 53 3.55 7.49 1.61
N CYS A 54 4.02 6.27 1.72
CA CYS A 54 4.39 5.71 3.02
C CYS A 54 5.72 5.00 2.89
N LYS A 55 6.33 4.71 4.01
CA LYS A 55 7.57 3.97 4.04
C LYS A 55 7.58 3.04 5.24
N LYS A 56 8.51 2.09 5.21
CA LYS A 56 8.68 1.13 6.29
C LYS A 56 8.82 1.86 7.63
N GLY A 57 8.00 1.49 8.58
CA GLY A 57 7.99 2.09 9.91
C GLY A 57 6.96 3.17 10.12
N ASP A 58 6.27 3.63 9.05
CA ASP A 58 5.26 4.66 9.19
C ASP A 58 3.98 4.10 9.81
N ALA A 59 3.37 4.90 10.69
CA ALA A 59 2.05 4.62 11.20
C ALA A 59 1.03 5.30 10.28
N VAL A 60 0.00 4.58 9.89
CA VAL A 60 -1.04 5.09 8.98
C VAL A 60 -2.41 4.86 9.57
N GLU A 61 -3.37 5.67 9.15
CA GLU A 61 -4.76 5.55 9.58
C GLU A 61 -5.59 4.87 8.49
N ALA A 62 -6.76 4.38 8.86
CA ALA A 62 -7.69 3.80 7.90
C ALA A 62 -7.98 4.81 6.80
N ASP A 63 -8.09 4.33 5.57
CA ASP A 63 -8.36 5.12 4.36
C ASP A 63 -7.23 6.07 3.94
N ALA A 64 -6.10 6.07 4.65
CA ALA A 64 -4.95 6.86 4.22
C ALA A 64 -4.45 6.36 2.86
N VAL A 65 -4.11 7.27 1.97
CA VAL A 65 -3.55 6.89 0.67
C VAL A 65 -2.10 6.46 0.89
N LEU A 66 -1.81 5.22 0.57
CA LEU A 66 -0.47 4.64 0.75
C LEU A 66 0.33 4.69 -0.54
N ILE A 67 -0.31 4.37 -1.64
CA ILE A 67 0.31 4.34 -2.96
C ILE A 67 -0.64 5.06 -3.92
N ALA A 68 -0.12 6.05 -4.63
CA ALA A 68 -0.88 6.71 -5.69
C ALA A 68 -0.58 5.99 -6.99
N MET A 69 -1.61 5.64 -7.74
CA MET A 69 -1.50 4.89 -8.98
C MET A 69 -1.97 5.72 -10.17
N GLU A 70 -1.43 5.43 -11.32
CA GLU A 70 -1.90 5.99 -12.59
C GLU A 70 -2.76 4.97 -13.32
#